data_cef5c07f6d8a725cf6e170d89c0d6378
#
_entry.id   cef5c07f6d8a725cf6e170d89c0d6378
#
_cell.length_a   1.000
_cell.length_b   1.000
_cell.length_c   1.000
_cell.angle_alpha   90.00
_cell.angle_beta   90.00
_cell.angle_gamma   90.00
#
_symmetry.space_group_name_H-M   'P 1'
#
loop_
_entity.id
_entity.type
_entity.pdbx_description
1 polymer ?
#
loop_
_entity_poly.entity_id
_entity_poly.type
_entity_poly.pdbx_seq_one_letter_code
_entity_poly.pdbx_strand_id
1 'polypeptide(L)' 'MSAAMKVGTPRTLQDFMAQALAMEREAVARYTEFADSMEMHNNLEVAAMFRTMAGYEAKHAAQV' A
#
# COMPACT_ATOMS: atom_id res chain seq x y z
N MET A 1 -11.19 -12.99 -20.35
CA MET A 1 -10.86 -12.79 -20.09
C MET A 1 -10.37 -11.91 -19.88
N SER A 2 -10.23 -11.75 -19.85
CA SER A 2 -9.70 -10.99 -19.58
C SER A 2 -9.89 -9.63 -19.50
N ALA A 3 -10.90 -9.11 -19.74
CA ALA A 3 -11.20 -7.74 -19.56
C ALA A 3 -10.83 -7.26 -18.18
N ALA A 4 -11.00 -8.11 -17.22
CA ALA A 4 -10.64 -7.78 -15.86
C ALA A 4 -9.17 -7.39 -15.73
N MET A 5 -8.37 -7.81 -16.67
CA MET A 5 -6.94 -7.50 -16.62
C MET A 5 -6.65 -6.06 -16.99
N LYS A 6 -7.66 -5.32 -17.37
CA LYS A 6 -7.46 -3.95 -17.79
C LYS A 6 -7.49 -2.96 -16.66
N VAL A 7 -7.48 -3.46 -15.44
CA VAL A 7 -7.52 -2.57 -14.28
C VAL A 7 -6.40 -1.55 -14.30
N GLY A 8 -5.33 -1.82 -15.03
CA GLY A 8 -4.21 -0.90 -15.07
C GLY A 8 -4.41 0.34 -15.90
N THR A 9 -5.52 0.46 -16.64
CA THR A 9 -5.69 1.56 -17.59
C THR A 9 -6.82 2.48 -17.16
N PRO A 10 -6.50 3.56 -16.42
CA PRO A 10 -7.53 4.49 -16.02
C PRO A 10 -8.02 5.30 -17.21
N ARG A 11 -9.31 5.58 -17.27
CA ARG A 11 -9.92 6.35 -18.34
C ARG A 11 -10.32 7.73 -17.90
N THR A 12 -10.56 7.92 -16.63
CA THR A 12 -11.00 9.20 -16.10
C THR A 12 -10.13 9.56 -14.92
N LEU A 13 -10.22 10.81 -14.49
CA LEU A 13 -9.54 11.23 -13.28
C LEU A 13 -10.01 10.39 -12.08
N GLN A 14 -11.31 10.11 -12.04
CA GLN A 14 -11.84 9.32 -10.93
C GLN A 14 -11.28 7.90 -10.93
N ASP A 15 -11.18 7.28 -12.11
CA ASP A 15 -10.57 5.97 -12.22
C ASP A 15 -9.11 6.00 -11.79
N PHE A 16 -8.41 7.04 -12.20
CA PHE A 16 -7.01 7.21 -11.82
C PHE A 16 -6.88 7.31 -10.31
N MET A 17 -7.71 8.13 -9.67
CA MET A 17 -7.65 8.31 -8.24
C MET A 17 -8.03 7.04 -7.49
N ALA A 18 -9.00 6.29 -8.02
CA ALA A 18 -9.38 5.02 -7.40
C ALA A 18 -8.23 4.03 -7.45
N GLN A 19 -7.50 3.98 -8.56
CA GLN A 19 -6.34 3.11 -8.66
C GLN A 19 -5.23 3.55 -7.73
N ALA A 20 -5.01 4.85 -7.65
CA ALA A 20 -3.99 5.38 -6.75
C ALA A 20 -4.30 5.00 -5.30
N LEU A 21 -5.56 5.13 -4.90
CA LEU A 21 -5.98 4.77 -3.56
C LEU A 21 -5.76 3.28 -3.30
N ALA A 22 -6.11 2.44 -4.27
CA ALA A 22 -5.93 1.00 -4.12
C ALA A 22 -4.46 0.65 -3.95
N MET A 23 -3.58 1.31 -4.69
CA MET A 23 -2.14 1.08 -4.59
C MET A 23 -1.60 1.51 -3.24
N GLU A 24 -2.07 2.65 -2.74
CA GLU A 24 -1.63 3.12 -1.43
C GLU A 24 -2.08 2.16 -0.33
N ARG A 25 -3.31 1.67 -0.42
CA ARG A 25 -3.82 0.72 0.56
C ARG A 25 -3.05 -0.59 0.53
N GLU A 26 -2.69 -1.04 -0.66
CA GLU A 26 -1.90 -2.24 -0.78
C GLU A 26 -0.52 -2.05 -0.19
N ALA A 27 0.07 -0.89 -0.39
CA ALA A 27 1.38 -0.60 0.19
C ALA A 27 1.31 -0.63 1.71
N VAL A 28 0.25 -0.07 2.30
CA VAL A 28 0.07 -0.14 3.75
C VAL A 28 0.05 -1.59 4.22
N ALA A 29 -0.70 -2.44 3.53
CA ALA A 29 -0.83 -3.84 3.90
C ALA A 29 0.52 -4.55 3.81
N ARG A 30 1.27 -4.31 2.73
CA ARG A 30 2.58 -4.94 2.54
C ARG A 30 3.57 -4.51 3.61
N TYR A 31 3.65 -3.22 3.87
CA TYR A 31 4.60 -2.73 4.87
C TYR A 31 4.25 -3.23 6.26
N THR A 32 2.95 -3.34 6.55
CA THR A 32 2.51 -3.87 7.83
C THR A 32 2.91 -5.34 7.96
N GLU A 33 2.75 -6.12 6.90
CA GLU A 33 3.15 -7.52 6.90
C GLU A 33 4.66 -7.66 7.10
N PHE A 34 5.43 -6.81 6.42
CA PHE A 34 6.89 -6.84 6.60
C PHE A 34 7.28 -6.49 8.02
N ALA A 35 6.61 -5.48 8.59
CA ALA A 35 6.89 -5.08 9.96
C ALA A 35 6.60 -6.23 10.92
N ASP A 36 5.46 -6.90 10.74
CA ASP A 36 5.10 -8.03 11.60
C ASP A 36 6.13 -9.15 11.49
N SER A 37 6.57 -9.44 10.27
CA SER A 37 7.56 -10.48 10.05
C SER A 37 8.89 -10.13 10.72
N MET A 38 9.32 -8.88 10.58
CA MET A 38 10.57 -8.44 11.19
C MET A 38 10.49 -8.50 12.70
N GLU A 39 9.33 -8.17 13.25
CA GLU A 39 9.11 -8.24 14.69
C GLU A 39 9.21 -9.67 15.19
N MET A 40 8.60 -10.60 14.44
CA MET A 40 8.67 -12.02 14.81
C MET A 40 10.10 -12.53 14.80
N HIS A 41 10.95 -11.98 13.95
CA HIS A 41 12.35 -12.36 13.88
C HIS A 41 13.23 -11.50 14.78
N ASN A 42 12.61 -10.72 15.65
CA ASN A 42 13.30 -9.87 16.61
C ASN A 42 14.17 -8.81 15.94
N ASN A 43 13.83 -8.42 14.73
CA ASN A 43 14.52 -7.34 14.04
C ASN A 43 13.71 -6.07 14.22
N LEU A 44 13.84 -5.47 15.42
CA LEU A 44 12.93 -4.43 15.85
C LEU A 44 13.17 -3.12 15.14
N GLU A 45 14.40 -2.81 14.76
CA GLU A 45 14.70 -1.57 14.05
C GLU A 45 14.09 -1.57 12.66
N VAL A 46 14.21 -2.70 11.96
CA VAL A 46 13.63 -2.78 10.62
C VAL A 46 12.12 -2.82 10.72
N ALA A 47 11.57 -3.49 11.73
CA ALA A 47 10.12 -3.47 11.94
C ALA A 47 9.62 -2.04 12.12
N ALA A 48 10.30 -1.24 12.93
CA ALA A 48 9.91 0.14 13.18
C ALA A 48 9.97 0.95 11.87
N MET A 49 10.97 0.71 11.03
CA MET A 49 11.08 1.39 9.76
C MET A 49 9.88 1.09 8.86
N PHE A 50 9.51 -0.19 8.76
CA PHE A 50 8.35 -0.55 7.95
C PHE A 50 7.05 0.02 8.50
N ARG A 51 6.91 0.09 9.83
CA ARG A 51 5.71 0.70 10.41
C ARG A 51 5.64 2.19 10.11
N THR A 52 6.78 2.87 10.12
CA THR A 52 6.83 4.27 9.72
C THR A 52 6.40 4.44 8.27
N MET A 53 6.90 3.57 7.39
CA MET A 53 6.53 3.63 5.97
C MET A 53 5.04 3.35 5.78
N ALA A 54 4.51 2.39 6.53
CA ALA A 54 3.07 2.11 6.47
C ALA A 54 2.25 3.33 6.89
N GLY A 55 2.72 4.06 7.90
CA GLY A 55 2.06 5.28 8.35
C GLY A 55 2.03 6.36 7.28
N TYR A 56 3.14 6.54 6.55
CA TYR A 56 3.17 7.50 5.46
C TYR A 56 2.20 7.10 4.34
N GLU A 57 2.18 5.83 3.98
CA GLU A 57 1.28 5.39 2.93
C GLU A 57 -0.18 5.52 3.35
N ALA A 58 -0.47 5.29 4.62
CA ALA A 58 -1.83 5.48 5.12
C ALA A 58 -2.26 6.93 5.00
N LYS A 59 -1.34 7.87 5.27
CA LYS A 59 -1.63 9.28 5.09
C LYS A 59 -1.90 9.62 3.63
N HIS A 60 -1.09 9.06 2.73
CA HIS A 60 -1.31 9.28 1.30
C HIS A 60 -2.67 8.77 0.88
N ALA A 61 -3.05 7.60 1.35
CA ALA A 61 -4.36 7.03 1.02
C ALA A 61 -5.49 7.94 1.48
N ALA A 62 -5.32 8.58 2.64
CA ALA A 62 -6.34 9.47 3.16
C ALA A 62 -6.46 10.75 2.34
N GLN A 63 -5.44 11.10 1.57
CA GLN A 63 -5.41 12.31 0.76
C GLN A 63 -5.86 12.08 -0.68
N VAL A 64 -6.04 10.85 -1.06
CA VAL A 64 -6.52 10.52 -2.39
C VAL A 64 -8.04 10.51 -2.43
#